data_c7852a2d9d256cd8707772f78a07146e
#
_entry.id   c7852a2d9d256cd8707772f78a07146e
#
_cell.length_a   1.000
_cell.length_b   1.000
_cell.length_c   1.000
_cell.angle_alpha   90.00
_cell.angle_beta   90.00
_cell.angle_gamma   90.00
#
_symmetry.space_group_name_H-M   'P 1'
#
loop_
_entity.id
_entity.type
_entity.pdbx_description
1 polymer ?
#
loop_
_entity_poly.entity_id
_entity_poly.type
_entity_poly.pdbx_seq_one_letter_code
_entity_poly.pdbx_strand_id
1 'polypeptide(L)'
;PLKGDFHGHSYRSDGKRDPVALAGHYREQGYDFFSLTDHNRYYPGNEIDEAYGGVDLGITRVRGEEVHPIGSVVHIVHVGGNTSVCEQYTDDPEGFYEAIKPYFQKIPANVPEKYHDRYAKCMWATDRIHAAGGIAIFAHPYWTPGSSQAHNVCQELARLLLTSGMFDAYELVGGMEQHGVNRSVALWGDLRAEQGLCIPVVGSSDVHAISTDYTFPHYFTVCFSKARENDAIIDAVKNGLSVAVEASGDDHDRVFRCYGNLRLVNYAHFLLQHYFLPMQRVCQGEGVAMRSYAMNDAPAELITLQVEQTRRFCARFFGKAEALLPDADIAAFVARARERQLKGPITCGSQIISEKITRRV
;
A
#
# COMPACT_ATOMS: atom_id res chain seq x y z
N PRO A 1 -1.88 -9.80 -9.01
CA PRO A 1 -1.87 -9.17 -7.69
C PRO A 1 -0.46 -8.74 -7.31
N LEU A 2 -0.33 -7.57 -6.67
CA LEU A 2 0.92 -6.99 -6.22
C LEU A 2 0.81 -6.61 -4.76
N LYS A 3 1.85 -6.84 -3.96
CA LYS A 3 1.99 -6.29 -2.61
C LYS A 3 2.73 -4.97 -2.70
N GLY A 4 2.20 -3.90 -2.13
CA GLY A 4 2.84 -2.60 -2.19
C GLY A 4 2.56 -1.69 -1.02
N ASP A 5 3.32 -0.60 -0.99
CA ASP A 5 3.21 0.47 -0.02
C ASP A 5 3.22 1.81 -0.74
N PHE A 6 2.25 2.67 -0.42
CA PHE A 6 2.12 3.98 -1.05
C PHE A 6 2.67 5.12 -0.19
N HIS A 7 3.16 4.82 1.04
CA HIS A 7 3.53 5.85 2.00
C HIS A 7 4.76 5.43 2.80
N GLY A 8 5.86 6.14 2.62
CA GLY A 8 7.08 5.91 3.35
C GLY A 8 8.08 7.06 3.20
N HIS A 9 8.94 7.24 4.19
CA HIS A 9 9.85 8.37 4.32
C HIS A 9 11.31 7.95 4.30
N SER A 10 12.12 8.78 3.66
CA SER A 10 13.56 8.67 3.66
C SER A 10 14.22 9.79 4.46
N TYR A 11 15.56 9.76 4.57
CA TYR A 11 16.28 10.86 5.21
C TYR A 11 16.15 12.20 4.45
N ARG A 12 15.51 12.21 3.29
CA ARG A 12 15.23 13.43 2.53
C ARG A 12 14.19 14.31 3.20
N SER A 13 13.36 13.74 4.06
CA SER A 13 12.50 14.47 4.99
C SER A 13 12.84 14.10 6.43
N ASP A 14 12.09 13.25 7.05
CA ASP A 14 12.20 12.88 8.47
C ASP A 14 12.38 11.38 8.71
N GLY A 15 12.42 10.57 7.66
CA GLY A 15 12.83 9.17 7.72
C GLY A 15 14.31 8.98 8.08
N LYS A 16 14.70 7.76 8.42
CA LYS A 16 16.04 7.44 8.93
C LYS A 16 16.92 6.67 7.94
N ARG A 17 16.45 6.41 6.74
CA ARG A 17 17.16 5.57 5.77
C ARG A 17 17.37 6.27 4.44
N ASP A 18 18.44 5.87 3.81
CA ASP A 18 18.76 6.24 2.44
C ASP A 18 17.72 5.72 1.47
N PRO A 19 17.26 6.53 0.46
CA PRO A 19 16.26 6.09 -0.52
C PRO A 19 16.64 4.82 -1.26
N VAL A 20 17.93 4.68 -1.66
CA VAL A 20 18.41 3.53 -2.43
C VAL A 20 18.39 2.27 -1.57
N ALA A 21 18.82 2.37 -0.30
CA ALA A 21 18.76 1.26 0.64
C ALA A 21 17.32 0.83 0.96
N LEU A 22 16.38 1.79 1.03
CA LEU A 22 14.96 1.51 1.28
C LEU A 22 14.36 0.59 0.22
N ALA A 23 14.69 0.79 -1.07
CA ALA A 23 14.22 -0.08 -2.15
C ALA A 23 14.55 -1.56 -1.88
N GLY A 24 15.77 -1.85 -1.43
CA GLY A 24 16.19 -3.19 -1.03
C GLY A 24 15.43 -3.71 0.19
N HIS A 25 15.17 -2.88 1.20
CA HIS A 25 14.40 -3.29 2.38
C HIS A 25 12.94 -3.62 2.04
N TYR A 26 12.30 -2.81 1.18
CA TYR A 26 10.96 -3.14 0.69
C TYR A 26 10.95 -4.49 -0.04
N ARG A 27 11.96 -4.71 -0.90
CA ARG A 27 12.03 -5.97 -1.65
C ARG A 27 12.29 -7.18 -0.74
N GLU A 28 13.12 -7.07 0.28
CA GLU A 28 13.32 -8.13 1.30
C GLU A 28 12.01 -8.58 1.95
N GLN A 29 11.07 -7.64 2.14
CA GLN A 29 9.75 -7.90 2.70
C GLN A 29 8.72 -8.35 1.67
N GLY A 30 9.17 -8.66 0.43
CA GLY A 30 8.31 -9.19 -0.62
C GLY A 30 7.39 -8.17 -1.28
N TYR A 31 7.71 -6.89 -1.20
CA TYR A 31 6.97 -5.87 -1.91
C TYR A 31 7.24 -5.90 -3.41
N ASP A 32 6.22 -5.72 -4.20
CA ASP A 32 6.25 -5.62 -5.66
C ASP A 32 6.30 -4.17 -6.13
N PHE A 33 5.84 -3.24 -5.31
CA PHE A 33 5.98 -1.80 -5.53
C PHE A 33 6.04 -1.05 -4.20
N PHE A 34 6.59 0.15 -4.24
CA PHE A 34 6.63 1.09 -3.12
C PHE A 34 6.67 2.52 -3.62
N SER A 35 6.29 3.46 -2.78
CA SER A 35 6.44 4.89 -3.00
C SER A 35 7.19 5.51 -1.82
N LEU A 36 8.19 6.32 -2.11
CA LEU A 36 8.73 7.27 -1.14
C LEU A 36 7.98 8.58 -1.30
N THR A 37 7.40 9.03 -0.22
CA THR A 37 6.51 10.18 -0.18
C THR A 37 7.02 11.21 0.82
N ASP A 38 8.30 11.50 0.72
CA ASP A 38 8.96 12.48 1.59
C ASP A 38 8.23 13.82 1.59
N HIS A 39 8.18 14.47 2.74
CA HIS A 39 7.60 15.78 2.90
C HIS A 39 8.35 16.82 2.05
N ASN A 40 7.60 17.69 1.39
CA ASN A 40 8.14 18.79 0.60
C ASN A 40 9.13 18.36 -0.51
N ARG A 41 9.09 17.10 -0.91
CA ARG A 41 9.94 16.52 -1.95
C ARG A 41 9.15 15.55 -2.82
N TYR A 42 9.24 15.71 -4.15
CA TYR A 42 8.63 14.79 -5.10
C TYR A 42 9.63 13.78 -5.68
N TYR A 43 10.89 14.17 -5.82
CA TYR A 43 11.92 13.42 -6.57
C TYR A 43 12.95 12.67 -5.72
N PRO A 44 12.77 12.40 -4.44
CA PRO A 44 13.77 11.64 -3.67
C PRO A 44 14.03 10.27 -4.27
N GLY A 45 13.04 9.71 -4.96
CA GLY A 45 13.17 8.44 -5.65
C GLY A 45 14.02 8.47 -6.94
N ASN A 46 14.39 9.62 -7.46
CA ASN A 46 15.29 9.70 -8.63
C ASN A 46 16.66 9.10 -8.32
N GLU A 47 17.13 9.21 -7.07
CA GLU A 47 18.37 8.56 -6.62
C GLU A 47 18.31 7.04 -6.77
N ILE A 48 17.11 6.44 -6.58
CA ILE A 48 16.87 5.01 -6.80
C ILE A 48 16.98 4.68 -8.28
N ASP A 49 16.38 5.49 -9.15
CA ASP A 49 16.42 5.30 -10.59
C ASP A 49 17.85 5.44 -11.14
N GLU A 50 18.63 6.37 -10.59
CA GLU A 50 20.04 6.55 -10.94
C GLU A 50 20.91 5.41 -10.43
N ALA A 51 20.76 5.01 -9.18
CA ALA A 51 21.56 3.95 -8.56
C ALA A 51 21.35 2.59 -9.21
N TYR A 52 20.11 2.27 -9.57
CA TYR A 52 19.76 1.00 -10.22
C TYR A 52 19.55 1.14 -11.73
N GLY A 53 20.04 2.21 -12.34
CA GLY A 53 19.89 2.49 -13.77
C GLY A 53 20.35 1.32 -14.64
N GLY A 54 19.45 0.81 -15.48
CA GLY A 54 19.71 -0.34 -16.34
C GLY A 54 19.68 -1.71 -15.66
N VAL A 55 19.43 -1.77 -14.34
CA VAL A 55 19.24 -3.03 -13.60
C VAL A 55 17.74 -3.38 -13.60
N ASP A 56 17.42 -4.59 -14.03
CA ASP A 56 16.05 -5.09 -14.00
C ASP A 56 15.71 -5.55 -12.58
N LEU A 57 14.84 -4.81 -11.90
CA LEU A 57 14.40 -5.09 -10.55
C LEU A 57 13.06 -5.82 -10.51
N GLY A 58 12.86 -6.66 -9.50
CA GLY A 58 11.56 -7.28 -9.20
C GLY A 58 10.59 -6.36 -8.44
N ILE A 59 10.94 -5.10 -8.20
CA ILE A 59 10.15 -4.11 -7.51
C ILE A 59 10.02 -2.83 -8.34
N THR A 60 8.84 -2.23 -8.31
CA THR A 60 8.55 -0.97 -9.01
C THR A 60 8.51 0.19 -8.02
N ARG A 61 9.24 1.26 -8.30
CA ARG A 61 9.07 2.52 -7.59
C ARG A 61 7.91 3.31 -8.22
N VAL A 62 6.91 3.62 -7.42
CA VAL A 62 5.85 4.58 -7.78
C VAL A 62 6.27 5.95 -7.27
N ARG A 63 6.27 6.96 -8.15
CA ARG A 63 6.60 8.33 -7.74
C ARG A 63 5.57 8.85 -6.75
N GLY A 64 6.01 9.64 -5.76
CA GLY A 64 5.10 10.22 -4.79
C GLY A 64 5.73 11.26 -3.89
N GLU A 65 4.89 11.96 -3.16
CA GLU A 65 5.20 12.94 -2.14
C GLU A 65 4.07 13.01 -1.13
N GLU A 66 4.34 13.37 0.09
CA GLU A 66 3.31 13.68 1.07
C GLU A 66 3.04 15.19 1.06
N VAL A 67 1.89 15.55 0.49
CA VAL A 67 1.44 16.93 0.35
C VAL A 67 0.74 17.39 1.62
N HIS A 68 1.30 18.42 2.24
CA HIS A 68 0.66 19.02 3.37
C HIS A 68 0.78 20.57 3.25
N PRO A 69 -0.19 21.21 2.60
CA PRO A 69 -0.11 22.62 2.27
C PRO A 69 0.12 23.49 3.52
N ILE A 70 0.80 24.60 3.35
CA ILE A 70 1.24 25.49 4.44
C ILE A 70 0.10 25.75 5.45
N GLY A 71 0.33 25.41 6.71
CA GLY A 71 -0.65 25.57 7.79
C GLY A 71 -1.85 24.61 7.73
N SER A 72 -1.84 23.60 6.87
CA SER A 72 -2.81 22.50 6.90
C SER A 72 -2.39 21.47 7.96
N VAL A 73 -3.38 20.79 8.53
CA VAL A 73 -3.20 19.59 9.35
C VAL A 73 -3.59 18.32 8.59
N VAL A 74 -4.03 18.49 7.35
CA VAL A 74 -4.46 17.38 6.49
C VAL A 74 -3.28 16.98 5.64
N HIS A 75 -2.92 15.71 5.71
CA HIS A 75 -1.90 15.12 4.88
C HIS A 75 -2.56 14.38 3.71
N ILE A 76 -1.96 14.51 2.53
CA ILE A 76 -2.45 13.93 1.29
C ILE A 76 -1.28 13.23 0.61
N VAL A 77 -1.35 11.93 0.50
CA VAL A 77 -0.35 11.20 -0.26
C VAL A 77 -0.67 11.32 -1.74
N HIS A 78 0.21 12.00 -2.47
CA HIS A 78 0.23 12.09 -3.92
C HIS A 78 1.08 10.97 -4.47
N VAL A 79 0.51 10.08 -5.27
CA VAL A 79 1.26 9.04 -5.97
C VAL A 79 0.99 9.06 -7.46
N GLY A 80 2.00 8.76 -8.24
CA GLY A 80 1.99 8.95 -9.69
C GLY A 80 2.21 10.41 -10.08
N GLY A 81 1.79 10.72 -11.29
CA GLY A 81 1.98 12.07 -11.81
C GLY A 81 3.41 12.35 -12.30
N ASN A 82 3.59 13.57 -12.79
CA ASN A 82 4.84 13.96 -13.45
C ASN A 82 5.43 15.30 -12.92
N THR A 83 4.74 15.95 -11.97
CA THR A 83 5.18 17.21 -11.35
C THR A 83 4.91 17.19 -9.86
N SER A 84 5.75 17.87 -9.07
CA SER A 84 5.55 18.05 -7.65
C SER A 84 4.45 19.08 -7.37
N VAL A 85 3.62 18.79 -6.37
CA VAL A 85 2.67 19.73 -5.79
C VAL A 85 3.31 20.43 -4.58
N CYS A 86 4.16 19.72 -3.82
CA CYS A 86 4.89 20.28 -2.69
C CYS A 86 5.76 21.47 -3.11
N GLU A 87 6.48 21.37 -4.22
CA GLU A 87 7.32 22.47 -4.73
C GLU A 87 6.51 23.72 -5.05
N GLN A 88 5.25 23.58 -5.50
CA GLN A 88 4.41 24.73 -5.86
C GLN A 88 4.11 25.66 -4.67
N TYR A 89 4.07 25.12 -3.44
CA TYR A 89 3.83 25.95 -2.26
C TYR A 89 5.09 26.20 -1.41
N THR A 90 6.11 25.37 -1.55
CA THR A 90 7.38 25.57 -0.84
C THR A 90 8.26 26.60 -1.54
N ASP A 91 8.28 26.63 -2.85
CA ASP A 91 9.10 27.54 -3.66
C ASP A 91 8.45 28.92 -3.81
N ASP A 92 7.11 28.99 -3.83
CA ASP A 92 6.35 30.24 -3.91
C ASP A 92 5.20 30.27 -2.89
N PRO A 93 5.48 30.50 -1.59
CA PRO A 93 4.44 30.59 -0.58
C PRO A 93 3.42 31.72 -0.80
N GLU A 94 3.86 32.86 -1.34
CA GLU A 94 2.98 34.00 -1.61
C GLU A 94 2.02 33.66 -2.78
N GLY A 95 2.53 33.09 -3.87
CA GLY A 95 1.72 32.59 -4.98
C GLY A 95 0.74 31.52 -4.56
N PHE A 96 1.13 30.64 -3.63
CA PHE A 96 0.22 29.65 -3.05
C PHE A 96 -0.98 30.31 -2.37
N TYR A 97 -0.76 31.32 -1.50
CA TYR A 97 -1.87 32.01 -0.84
C TYR A 97 -2.80 32.74 -1.82
N GLU A 98 -2.27 33.27 -2.92
CA GLU A 98 -3.12 33.82 -3.99
C GLU A 98 -3.89 32.70 -4.72
N ALA A 99 -3.25 31.58 -5.00
CA ALA A 99 -3.82 30.47 -5.75
C ALA A 99 -4.97 29.75 -5.00
N ILE A 100 -4.99 29.77 -3.66
CA ILE A 100 -6.10 29.16 -2.90
C ILE A 100 -7.33 30.06 -2.77
N LYS A 101 -7.22 31.38 -2.98
CA LYS A 101 -8.35 32.33 -2.79
C LYS A 101 -9.61 31.94 -3.57
N PRO A 102 -9.55 31.53 -4.85
CA PRO A 102 -10.73 31.13 -5.61
C PRO A 102 -11.45 29.91 -5.04
N TYR A 103 -10.75 29.06 -4.28
CA TYR A 103 -11.32 27.85 -3.70
C TYR A 103 -12.29 28.16 -2.56
N PHE A 104 -12.09 29.26 -1.82
CA PHE A 104 -13.02 29.67 -0.77
C PHE A 104 -14.45 29.88 -1.29
N GLN A 105 -14.59 30.34 -2.54
CA GLN A 105 -15.90 30.56 -3.17
C GLN A 105 -16.56 29.24 -3.65
N LYS A 106 -15.79 28.16 -3.74
CA LYS A 106 -16.25 26.85 -4.19
C LYS A 106 -16.59 25.90 -3.02
N ILE A 107 -16.36 26.34 -1.77
CA ILE A 107 -16.62 25.52 -0.58
C ILE A 107 -18.11 25.24 -0.50
N PRO A 108 -18.55 23.97 -0.36
CA PRO A 108 -19.96 23.64 -0.18
C PRO A 108 -20.56 24.30 1.07
N ALA A 109 -21.83 24.74 0.96
CA ALA A 109 -22.51 25.45 2.04
C ALA A 109 -22.68 24.65 3.35
N ASN A 110 -22.57 23.32 3.27
CA ASN A 110 -22.63 22.43 4.44
C ASN A 110 -21.29 22.31 5.18
N VAL A 111 -20.20 22.90 4.69
CA VAL A 111 -18.89 22.91 5.36
C VAL A 111 -18.88 24.09 6.36
N PRO A 112 -18.71 23.82 7.67
CA PRO A 112 -18.62 24.88 8.67
C PRO A 112 -17.46 25.85 8.43
N GLU A 113 -17.64 27.15 8.68
CA GLU A 113 -16.65 28.20 8.44
C GLU A 113 -15.28 27.92 9.10
N LYS A 114 -15.29 27.31 10.29
CA LYS A 114 -14.06 26.90 11.01
C LYS A 114 -13.15 25.95 10.23
N TYR A 115 -13.66 25.32 9.16
CA TYR A 115 -12.91 24.39 8.30
C TYR A 115 -12.61 24.96 6.92
N HIS A 116 -13.09 26.14 6.57
CA HIS A 116 -12.96 26.69 5.22
C HIS A 116 -11.52 26.76 4.74
N ASP A 117 -10.57 27.22 5.59
CA ASP A 117 -9.16 27.29 5.23
C ASP A 117 -8.59 25.90 4.86
N ARG A 118 -8.81 24.91 5.72
CA ARG A 118 -8.32 23.53 5.52
C ARG A 118 -8.96 22.88 4.31
N TYR A 119 -10.25 23.10 4.14
CA TYR A 119 -11.02 22.54 3.03
C TYR A 119 -10.57 23.14 1.68
N ALA A 120 -10.39 24.47 1.60
CA ALA A 120 -9.87 25.14 0.41
C ALA A 120 -8.47 24.66 0.03
N LYS A 121 -7.60 24.47 1.01
CA LYS A 121 -6.24 23.92 0.81
C LYS A 121 -6.27 22.48 0.28
N CYS A 122 -7.17 21.64 0.80
CA CYS A 122 -7.35 20.27 0.28
C CYS A 122 -7.88 20.30 -1.16
N MET A 123 -8.86 21.14 -1.48
CA MET A 123 -9.36 21.29 -2.85
C MET A 123 -8.25 21.72 -3.82
N TRP A 124 -7.46 22.71 -3.44
CA TRP A 124 -6.31 23.15 -4.24
C TRP A 124 -5.32 22.02 -4.46
N ALA A 125 -4.91 21.33 -3.38
CA ALA A 125 -3.92 20.26 -3.45
C ALA A 125 -4.39 19.09 -4.34
N THR A 126 -5.63 18.64 -4.16
CA THR A 126 -6.20 17.55 -4.98
C THR A 126 -6.33 17.94 -6.45
N ASP A 127 -6.74 19.17 -6.75
CA ASP A 127 -6.77 19.68 -8.14
C ASP A 127 -5.36 19.67 -8.76
N ARG A 128 -4.31 20.05 -8.01
CA ARG A 128 -2.92 20.03 -8.51
C ARG A 128 -2.41 18.60 -8.70
N ILE A 129 -2.73 17.70 -7.79
CA ILE A 129 -2.39 16.27 -7.91
C ILE A 129 -3.03 15.69 -9.18
N HIS A 130 -4.31 15.94 -9.40
CA HIS A 130 -5.01 15.47 -10.60
C HIS A 130 -4.44 16.09 -11.89
N ALA A 131 -4.11 17.39 -11.85
CA ALA A 131 -3.48 18.07 -13.00
C ALA A 131 -2.08 17.51 -13.31
N ALA A 132 -1.37 17.01 -12.32
CA ALA A 132 -0.09 16.32 -12.49
C ALA A 132 -0.25 14.89 -13.04
N GLY A 133 -1.47 14.36 -13.11
CA GLY A 133 -1.77 13.00 -13.55
C GLY A 133 -1.66 11.93 -12.43
N GLY A 134 -1.52 12.35 -11.17
CA GLY A 134 -1.48 11.49 -10.00
C GLY A 134 -2.84 11.20 -9.39
N ILE A 135 -2.84 10.50 -8.25
CA ILE A 135 -3.99 10.29 -7.38
C ILE A 135 -3.75 10.89 -6.01
N ALA A 136 -4.82 11.39 -5.41
CA ALA A 136 -4.83 11.94 -4.07
C ALA A 136 -5.37 10.90 -3.08
N ILE A 137 -4.53 10.46 -2.15
CA ILE A 137 -4.91 9.53 -1.08
C ILE A 137 -5.03 10.33 0.22
N PHE A 138 -6.21 10.31 0.85
CA PHE A 138 -6.39 10.92 2.16
C PHE A 138 -5.66 10.11 3.23
N ALA A 139 -4.59 10.69 3.81
CA ALA A 139 -3.67 9.96 4.68
C ALA A 139 -4.05 10.09 6.17
N HIS A 140 -3.88 9.03 6.91
CA HIS A 140 -3.86 8.86 8.39
C HIS A 140 -4.56 9.98 9.22
N PRO A 141 -5.86 10.29 9.03
CA PRO A 141 -6.50 11.44 9.68
C PRO A 141 -6.51 11.37 11.21
N TYR A 142 -6.42 10.18 11.77
CA TYR A 142 -6.45 9.94 13.21
C TYR A 142 -5.08 9.71 13.85
N TRP A 143 -4.02 10.03 13.14
CA TRP A 143 -2.69 10.13 13.73
C TRP A 143 -2.66 11.16 14.86
N THR A 144 -1.91 10.85 15.93
CA THR A 144 -1.81 11.70 17.12
C THR A 144 -0.40 12.31 17.17
N PRO A 145 -0.24 13.62 16.89
CA PRO A 145 1.08 14.24 16.84
C PRO A 145 1.77 14.26 18.22
N GLY A 146 2.94 13.67 18.34
CA GLY A 146 3.81 13.75 19.50
C GLY A 146 3.10 13.44 20.83
N SER A 147 3.10 14.39 21.77
CA SER A 147 2.45 14.27 23.07
C SER A 147 0.99 14.75 23.08
N SER A 148 0.40 15.08 21.94
CA SER A 148 -0.99 15.50 21.82
C SER A 148 -1.92 14.34 22.18
N GLN A 149 -3.08 14.67 22.77
CA GLN A 149 -4.19 13.72 22.92
C GLN A 149 -5.26 13.90 21.85
N ALA A 150 -5.10 14.90 20.98
CA ALA A 150 -6.01 15.16 19.88
C ALA A 150 -5.46 14.58 18.57
N HIS A 151 -6.33 13.97 17.80
CA HIS A 151 -5.99 13.52 16.45
C HIS A 151 -5.71 14.70 15.54
N ASN A 152 -4.84 14.47 14.54
CA ASN A 152 -4.43 15.46 13.56
C ASN A 152 -5.64 16.07 12.83
N VAL A 153 -6.57 15.23 12.39
CA VAL A 153 -7.83 15.64 11.76
C VAL A 153 -9.00 15.23 12.67
N CYS A 154 -9.87 16.19 13.02
CA CYS A 154 -11.06 15.87 13.81
C CYS A 154 -12.08 15.08 12.96
N GLN A 155 -12.90 14.27 13.62
CA GLN A 155 -13.87 13.38 12.97
C GLN A 155 -14.83 14.11 12.02
N GLU A 156 -15.30 15.32 12.40
CA GLU A 156 -16.21 16.11 11.58
C GLU A 156 -15.55 16.51 10.24
N LEU A 157 -14.31 17.01 10.30
CA LEU A 157 -13.55 17.36 9.09
C LEU A 157 -13.20 16.12 8.25
N ALA A 158 -12.77 15.02 8.88
CA ALA A 158 -12.49 13.77 8.16
C ALA A 158 -13.71 13.27 7.40
N ARG A 159 -14.91 13.30 8.02
CA ARG A 159 -16.18 12.94 7.37
C ARG A 159 -16.47 13.85 6.17
N LEU A 160 -16.33 15.16 6.31
CA LEU A 160 -16.55 16.13 5.24
C LEU A 160 -15.60 15.92 4.07
N LEU A 161 -14.32 15.66 4.34
CA LEU A 161 -13.31 15.41 3.32
C LEU A 161 -13.56 14.09 2.58
N LEU A 162 -13.85 13.00 3.28
CA LEU A 162 -14.13 11.70 2.65
C LEU A 162 -15.41 11.71 1.79
N THR A 163 -16.40 12.55 2.13
CA THR A 163 -17.65 12.67 1.38
C THR A 163 -17.61 13.73 0.28
N SER A 164 -16.52 14.46 0.16
CA SER A 164 -16.36 15.54 -0.82
C SER A 164 -16.20 15.07 -2.27
N GLY A 165 -15.72 13.83 -2.45
CA GLY A 165 -15.37 13.29 -3.76
C GLY A 165 -14.03 13.80 -4.35
N MET A 166 -13.25 14.58 -3.57
CA MET A 166 -11.96 15.12 -4.04
C MET A 166 -10.80 14.10 -3.95
N PHE A 167 -10.94 13.07 -3.11
CA PHE A 167 -9.91 12.04 -2.93
C PHE A 167 -10.21 10.80 -3.77
N ASP A 168 -9.19 10.22 -4.38
CA ASP A 168 -9.26 8.99 -5.16
C ASP A 168 -9.24 7.74 -4.30
N ALA A 169 -8.58 7.81 -3.14
CA ALA A 169 -8.49 6.71 -2.19
C ALA A 169 -8.36 7.21 -0.75
N TYR A 170 -8.59 6.29 0.19
CA TYR A 170 -8.44 6.51 1.62
C TYR A 170 -7.40 5.56 2.19
N GLU A 171 -6.39 6.10 2.89
CA GLU A 171 -5.45 5.33 3.68
C GLU A 171 -6.17 4.84 4.96
N LEU A 172 -6.82 3.70 4.83
CA LEU A 172 -7.66 3.15 5.89
C LEU A 172 -6.83 2.54 7.02
N VAL A 173 -5.72 1.93 6.64
CA VAL A 173 -4.69 1.37 7.52
C VAL A 173 -3.41 2.09 7.15
N GLY A 174 -2.83 2.85 8.06
CA GLY A 174 -1.68 3.72 7.74
C GLY A 174 -0.92 4.15 8.99
N GLY A 175 -0.17 5.22 8.90
CA GLY A 175 0.70 5.79 9.92
C GLY A 175 0.02 6.23 11.21
N MET A 176 -0.80 5.37 11.79
CA MET A 176 -1.59 5.63 12.99
C MET A 176 -1.43 4.50 14.00
N GLU A 177 -1.55 4.84 15.27
CA GLU A 177 -1.71 3.83 16.32
C GLU A 177 -2.99 3.01 16.12
N GLN A 178 -3.06 1.83 16.72
CA GLN A 178 -4.18 0.89 16.57
C GLN A 178 -5.56 1.53 16.80
N HIS A 179 -5.68 2.45 17.76
CA HIS A 179 -6.95 3.14 18.00
C HIS A 179 -7.33 4.12 16.86
N GLY A 180 -6.36 4.74 16.20
CA GLY A 180 -6.57 5.55 15.01
C GLY A 180 -7.06 4.72 13.84
N VAL A 181 -6.43 3.56 13.60
CA VAL A 181 -6.88 2.59 12.59
C VAL A 181 -8.31 2.14 12.88
N ASN A 182 -8.65 1.80 14.12
CA ASN A 182 -10.02 1.40 14.49
C ASN A 182 -11.04 2.51 14.18
N ARG A 183 -10.69 3.78 14.43
CA ARG A 183 -11.56 4.93 14.08
C ARG A 183 -11.72 5.10 12.59
N SER A 184 -10.64 4.94 11.82
CA SER A 184 -10.67 4.99 10.35
C SER A 184 -11.59 3.93 9.78
N VAL A 185 -11.48 2.70 10.25
CA VAL A 185 -12.33 1.58 9.84
C VAL A 185 -13.80 1.83 10.23
N ALA A 186 -14.06 2.32 11.45
CA ALA A 186 -15.41 2.63 11.89
C ALA A 186 -16.04 3.73 11.03
N LEU A 187 -15.34 4.84 10.81
CA LEU A 187 -15.83 5.94 9.96
C LEU A 187 -16.10 5.47 8.52
N TRP A 188 -15.18 4.69 7.95
CA TRP A 188 -15.38 4.13 6.61
C TRP A 188 -16.60 3.20 6.53
N GLY A 189 -16.82 2.38 7.56
CA GLY A 189 -18.01 1.52 7.70
C GLY A 189 -19.29 2.32 7.77
N ASP A 190 -19.34 3.36 8.61
CA ASP A 190 -20.49 4.26 8.77
C ASP A 190 -20.83 4.96 7.44
N LEU A 191 -19.83 5.53 6.76
CA LEU A 191 -20.04 6.23 5.49
C LEU A 191 -20.55 5.28 4.38
N ARG A 192 -20.11 4.03 4.36
CA ARG A 192 -20.66 3.01 3.46
C ARG A 192 -22.11 2.68 3.76
N ALA A 193 -22.43 2.51 5.04
CA ALA A 193 -23.79 2.14 5.47
C ALA A 193 -24.79 3.31 5.31
N GLU A 194 -24.40 4.52 5.68
CA GLU A 194 -25.26 5.70 5.67
C GLU A 194 -25.42 6.34 4.29
N GLN A 195 -24.36 6.36 3.49
CA GLN A 195 -24.30 7.13 2.25
C GLN A 195 -23.94 6.31 1.02
N GLY A 196 -23.66 5.01 1.16
CA GLY A 196 -23.23 4.17 0.06
C GLY A 196 -21.83 4.54 -0.47
N LEU A 197 -21.01 5.20 0.35
CA LEU A 197 -19.68 5.66 -0.07
C LEU A 197 -18.79 4.48 -0.48
N CYS A 198 -18.29 4.51 -1.71
CA CYS A 198 -17.45 3.47 -2.28
C CYS A 198 -16.02 3.97 -2.57
N ILE A 199 -15.43 4.77 -1.67
CA ILE A 199 -14.05 5.22 -1.83
C ILE A 199 -13.10 4.02 -1.78
N PRO A 200 -12.15 3.88 -2.74
CA PRO A 200 -11.08 2.89 -2.68
C PRO A 200 -10.27 3.02 -1.40
N VAL A 201 -9.78 1.90 -0.87
CA VAL A 201 -8.97 1.90 0.34
C VAL A 201 -7.59 1.30 0.09
N VAL A 202 -6.60 1.86 0.76
CA VAL A 202 -5.21 1.39 0.75
C VAL A 202 -4.72 1.19 2.17
N GLY A 203 -3.74 0.30 2.32
CA GLY A 203 -2.92 0.16 3.52
C GLY A 203 -1.51 0.62 3.20
N SER A 204 -0.91 1.39 4.08
CA SER A 204 0.43 1.93 3.91
C SER A 204 1.17 1.96 5.24
N SER A 205 2.50 1.88 5.20
CA SER A 205 3.26 1.81 6.46
C SER A 205 3.50 3.17 7.09
N ASP A 206 3.68 4.20 6.27
CA ASP A 206 4.18 5.50 6.72
C ASP A 206 5.51 5.36 7.47
N VAL A 207 6.39 4.50 6.92
CA VAL A 207 7.63 4.11 7.60
C VAL A 207 8.63 5.27 7.64
N HIS A 208 9.12 5.56 8.84
CA HIS A 208 10.21 6.51 9.08
C HIS A 208 11.49 5.79 9.51
N ALA A 209 11.34 4.65 10.23
CA ALA A 209 12.48 3.89 10.74
C ALA A 209 12.19 2.38 10.74
N ILE A 210 12.74 1.66 9.77
CA ILE A 210 12.50 0.22 9.54
C ILE A 210 12.62 -0.65 10.80
N SER A 211 13.52 -0.30 11.71
CA SER A 211 13.80 -1.11 12.89
C SER A 211 12.87 -0.85 14.09
N THR A 212 12.11 0.23 14.06
CA THR A 212 11.31 0.69 15.20
C THR A 212 9.85 0.93 14.87
N ASP A 213 9.51 1.14 13.59
CA ASP A 213 8.14 1.37 13.18
C ASP A 213 7.40 0.05 13.08
N TYR A 214 6.42 -0.14 13.96
CA TYR A 214 5.59 -1.36 13.99
C TYR A 214 4.68 -1.51 12.77
N THR A 215 4.48 -0.43 12.02
CA THR A 215 3.65 -0.42 10.80
C THR A 215 4.36 -1.10 9.62
N PHE A 216 5.69 -1.04 9.56
CA PHE A 216 6.49 -1.70 8.53
C PHE A 216 7.08 -3.03 9.06
N PRO A 217 6.93 -4.15 8.36
CA PRO A 217 6.27 -4.36 7.06
C PRO A 217 4.81 -4.85 7.18
N HIS A 218 4.11 -4.43 8.22
CA HIS A 218 2.82 -5.00 8.61
C HIS A 218 1.60 -4.33 7.97
N TYR A 219 1.72 -3.06 7.57
CA TYR A 219 0.66 -2.33 6.88
C TYR A 219 1.02 -2.19 5.41
N PHE A 220 0.13 -2.63 4.53
CA PHE A 220 0.39 -2.63 3.09
C PHE A 220 -0.89 -2.77 2.27
N THR A 221 -0.78 -2.56 0.98
CA THR A 221 -1.85 -2.76 0.00
C THR A 221 -1.63 -4.04 -0.80
N VAL A 222 -2.67 -4.83 -0.98
CA VAL A 222 -2.76 -5.81 -2.07
C VAL A 222 -3.50 -5.16 -3.23
N CYS A 223 -2.78 -4.90 -4.33
CA CYS A 223 -3.28 -4.25 -5.52
C CYS A 223 -3.48 -5.27 -6.64
N PHE A 224 -4.66 -5.30 -7.26
CA PHE A 224 -4.99 -6.20 -8.37
C PHE A 224 -4.79 -5.49 -9.71
N SER A 225 -3.57 -5.12 -9.98
CA SER A 225 -3.16 -4.46 -11.21
C SER A 225 -2.99 -5.44 -12.39
N LYS A 226 -3.19 -4.94 -13.60
CA LYS A 226 -2.96 -5.67 -14.85
C LYS A 226 -1.47 -5.85 -15.16
N ALA A 227 -0.65 -4.91 -14.70
CA ALA A 227 0.78 -4.85 -14.93
C ALA A 227 1.50 -4.22 -13.73
N ARG A 228 2.85 -4.18 -13.76
CA ARG A 228 3.68 -3.62 -12.68
C ARG A 228 4.03 -2.15 -12.87
N GLU A 229 3.67 -1.57 -14.00
CA GLU A 229 3.93 -0.17 -14.34
C GLU A 229 3.09 0.77 -13.47
N ASN A 230 3.60 1.95 -13.21
CA ASN A 230 3.01 2.96 -12.36
C ASN A 230 1.55 3.24 -12.71
N ASP A 231 1.27 3.51 -13.99
CA ASP A 231 -0.09 3.84 -14.47
C ASP A 231 -1.08 2.71 -14.22
N ALA A 232 -0.65 1.45 -14.42
CA ALA A 232 -1.49 0.28 -14.18
C ALA A 232 -1.79 0.06 -12.69
N ILE A 233 -0.84 0.38 -11.80
CA ILE A 233 -1.02 0.32 -10.34
C ILE A 233 -2.01 1.41 -9.90
N ILE A 234 -1.82 2.63 -10.38
CA ILE A 234 -2.68 3.79 -10.09
C ILE A 234 -4.11 3.53 -10.59
N ASP A 235 -4.27 3.07 -11.82
CA ASP A 235 -5.56 2.71 -12.39
C ASP A 235 -6.28 1.64 -11.57
N ALA A 236 -5.55 0.65 -11.07
CA ALA A 236 -6.13 -0.38 -10.23
C ALA A 236 -6.69 0.21 -8.93
N VAL A 237 -5.96 1.12 -8.27
CA VAL A 237 -6.46 1.80 -7.05
C VAL A 237 -7.69 2.64 -7.38
N LYS A 238 -7.65 3.49 -8.40
CA LYS A 238 -8.78 4.34 -8.81
C LYS A 238 -10.05 3.53 -9.09
N ASN A 239 -9.90 2.33 -9.62
CA ASN A 239 -11.02 1.42 -9.89
C ASN A 239 -11.42 0.55 -8.71
N GLY A 240 -10.91 0.80 -7.49
CA GLY A 240 -11.24 0.05 -6.28
C GLY A 240 -10.73 -1.40 -6.30
N LEU A 241 -9.69 -1.68 -7.09
CA LEU A 241 -9.04 -2.98 -7.18
C LEU A 241 -7.87 -3.09 -6.18
N SER A 242 -8.09 -2.57 -4.98
CA SER A 242 -7.15 -2.60 -3.85
C SER A 242 -7.79 -3.16 -2.60
N VAL A 243 -6.97 -3.72 -1.73
CA VAL A 243 -7.32 -4.21 -0.41
C VAL A 243 -6.29 -3.68 0.57
N ALA A 244 -6.73 -2.93 1.58
CA ALA A 244 -5.89 -2.52 2.69
C ALA A 244 -5.66 -3.71 3.62
N VAL A 245 -4.42 -3.92 4.02
CA VAL A 245 -4.02 -5.06 4.86
C VAL A 245 -3.27 -4.59 6.08
N GLU A 246 -3.72 -5.07 7.24
CA GLU A 246 -3.01 -5.02 8.49
C GLU A 246 -2.58 -6.45 8.85
N ALA A 247 -1.28 -6.68 8.99
CA ALA A 247 -0.71 -7.92 9.46
C ALA A 247 -0.25 -7.77 10.91
N SER A 248 -0.46 -8.77 11.74
CA SER A 248 0.02 -8.80 13.12
C SER A 248 0.54 -10.19 13.48
N GLY A 249 1.37 -10.27 14.53
CA GLY A 249 2.04 -11.52 14.91
C GLY A 249 3.32 -11.77 14.11
N ASP A 250 4.02 -12.83 14.46
CA ASP A 250 5.23 -13.30 13.78
C ASP A 250 4.90 -14.21 12.58
N ASP A 251 5.92 -14.73 11.91
CA ASP A 251 5.75 -15.58 10.72
C ASP A 251 4.98 -16.89 11.00
N HIS A 252 4.87 -17.34 12.24
CA HIS A 252 4.16 -18.56 12.60
C HIS A 252 2.68 -18.30 12.91
N ASP A 253 2.40 -17.18 13.60
CA ASP A 253 1.06 -16.82 14.10
C ASP A 253 0.51 -15.55 13.44
N ARG A 254 0.93 -15.26 12.20
CA ARG A 254 0.54 -14.05 11.50
C ARG A 254 -0.94 -14.02 11.22
N VAL A 255 -1.60 -12.98 11.72
CA VAL A 255 -3.01 -12.68 11.48
C VAL A 255 -3.13 -11.52 10.49
N PHE A 256 -3.96 -11.69 9.48
CA PHE A 256 -4.24 -10.66 8.50
C PHE A 256 -5.66 -10.11 8.68
N ARG A 257 -5.79 -8.80 8.78
CA ARG A 257 -7.04 -8.07 8.64
C ARG A 257 -7.06 -7.38 7.29
N CYS A 258 -8.08 -7.64 6.50
CA CYS A 258 -8.20 -7.17 5.12
C CYS A 258 -9.47 -6.35 4.97
N TYR A 259 -9.35 -5.17 4.37
CA TYR A 259 -10.45 -4.24 4.18
C TYR A 259 -10.59 -3.89 2.69
N GLY A 260 -11.82 -3.95 2.17
CA GLY A 260 -12.09 -3.69 0.78
C GLY A 260 -13.38 -4.34 0.30
N ASN A 261 -13.48 -4.59 -0.99
CA ASN A 261 -14.58 -5.35 -1.57
C ASN A 261 -14.50 -6.83 -1.17
N LEU A 262 -15.61 -7.45 -0.77
CA LEU A 262 -15.66 -8.83 -0.29
C LEU A 262 -14.96 -9.83 -1.22
N ARG A 263 -15.18 -9.72 -2.54
CA ARG A 263 -14.54 -10.61 -3.52
C ARG A 263 -13.03 -10.47 -3.51
N LEU A 264 -12.52 -9.25 -3.45
CA LEU A 264 -11.08 -8.96 -3.43
C LEU A 264 -10.46 -9.36 -2.09
N VAL A 265 -11.16 -9.11 -0.97
CA VAL A 265 -10.73 -9.52 0.38
C VAL A 265 -10.55 -11.04 0.45
N ASN A 266 -11.52 -11.83 -0.05
CA ASN A 266 -11.40 -13.28 -0.07
C ASN A 266 -10.20 -13.74 -0.91
N TYR A 267 -9.95 -13.11 -2.05
CA TYR A 267 -8.81 -13.45 -2.88
C TYR A 267 -7.49 -12.98 -2.25
N ALA A 268 -7.47 -11.81 -1.63
CA ALA A 268 -6.31 -11.33 -0.88
C ALA A 268 -5.94 -12.30 0.26
N HIS A 269 -6.90 -12.78 1.05
CA HIS A 269 -6.65 -13.79 2.10
C HIS A 269 -6.01 -15.06 1.54
N PHE A 270 -6.53 -15.58 0.43
CA PHE A 270 -5.92 -16.73 -0.24
C PHE A 270 -4.46 -16.45 -0.64
N LEU A 271 -4.20 -15.29 -1.24
CA LEU A 271 -2.85 -14.91 -1.67
C LEU A 271 -1.90 -14.69 -0.48
N LEU A 272 -2.38 -14.09 0.60
CA LEU A 272 -1.61 -13.86 1.82
C LEU A 272 -1.15 -15.18 2.44
N GLN A 273 -2.00 -16.18 2.47
CA GLN A 273 -1.67 -17.50 3.02
C GLN A 273 -0.79 -18.35 2.10
N HIS A 274 -1.01 -18.30 0.78
CA HIS A 274 -0.44 -19.27 -0.14
C HIS A 274 0.60 -18.70 -1.10
N TYR A 275 0.62 -17.40 -1.31
CA TYR A 275 1.52 -16.73 -2.27
C TYR A 275 2.48 -15.75 -1.61
N PHE A 276 1.98 -14.73 -0.91
CA PHE A 276 2.84 -13.64 -0.44
C PHE A 276 3.84 -14.04 0.64
N LEU A 277 3.49 -14.95 1.57
CA LEU A 277 4.44 -15.45 2.56
C LEU A 277 5.58 -16.28 1.95
N PRO A 278 5.32 -17.28 1.08
CA PRO A 278 6.39 -17.93 0.34
C PRO A 278 7.18 -16.98 -0.57
N MET A 279 6.50 -16.04 -1.22
CA MET A 279 7.12 -15.04 -2.11
C MET A 279 8.10 -14.15 -1.36
N GLN A 280 7.78 -13.70 -0.16
CA GLN A 280 8.66 -12.90 0.68
C GLN A 280 10.01 -13.60 0.91
N ARG A 281 9.99 -14.91 1.19
CA ARG A 281 11.22 -15.70 1.40
C ARG A 281 12.09 -15.76 0.14
N VAL A 282 11.47 -15.80 -1.03
CA VAL A 282 12.21 -15.78 -2.32
C VAL A 282 12.78 -14.39 -2.59
N CYS A 283 12.01 -13.33 -2.32
CA CYS A 283 12.43 -11.93 -2.53
C CYS A 283 13.53 -11.46 -1.57
N GLN A 284 13.69 -12.12 -0.43
CA GLN A 284 14.70 -11.76 0.56
C GLN A 284 16.11 -11.71 -0.04
N GLY A 285 16.46 -12.70 -0.86
CA GLY A 285 17.75 -12.74 -1.56
C GLY A 285 17.95 -11.57 -2.54
N GLU A 286 16.87 -11.18 -3.24
CA GLU A 286 16.89 -10.05 -4.16
C GLU A 286 17.11 -8.73 -3.41
N GLY A 287 16.37 -8.48 -2.34
CA GLY A 287 16.50 -7.27 -1.54
C GLY A 287 17.88 -7.13 -0.89
N VAL A 288 18.46 -8.24 -0.37
CA VAL A 288 19.85 -8.27 0.12
C VAL A 288 20.83 -7.93 -0.99
N ALA A 289 20.69 -8.51 -2.19
CA ALA A 289 21.56 -8.22 -3.34
C ALA A 289 21.45 -6.74 -3.76
N MET A 290 20.24 -6.16 -3.75
CA MET A 290 20.02 -4.74 -4.05
C MET A 290 20.77 -3.84 -3.06
N ARG A 291 20.67 -4.10 -1.75
CA ARG A 291 21.37 -3.30 -0.74
C ARG A 291 22.90 -3.46 -0.83
N SER A 292 23.39 -4.66 -1.08
CA SER A 292 24.83 -4.89 -1.26
C SER A 292 25.33 -4.17 -2.52
N TYR A 293 24.56 -4.17 -3.60
CA TYR A 293 24.88 -3.40 -4.80
C TYR A 293 24.94 -1.89 -4.53
N ALA A 294 23.95 -1.36 -3.81
CA ALA A 294 23.92 0.07 -3.44
C ALA A 294 25.14 0.50 -2.59
N MET A 295 25.71 -0.42 -1.82
CA MET A 295 26.93 -0.22 -1.03
C MET A 295 28.23 -0.51 -1.80
N ASN A 296 28.15 -0.84 -3.09
CA ASN A 296 29.27 -1.29 -3.93
C ASN A 296 29.95 -2.58 -3.46
N ASP A 297 29.24 -3.43 -2.70
CA ASP A 297 29.76 -4.70 -2.17
C ASP A 297 29.43 -5.90 -3.07
N ALA A 298 28.54 -5.72 -4.05
CA ALA A 298 28.10 -6.79 -4.95
C ALA A 298 27.87 -6.29 -6.39
N PRO A 299 28.03 -7.13 -7.41
CA PRO A 299 27.73 -6.77 -8.78
C PRO A 299 26.24 -6.85 -9.11
N ALA A 300 25.78 -6.10 -10.12
CA ALA A 300 24.39 -6.07 -10.56
C ALA A 300 23.86 -7.45 -11.03
N GLU A 301 24.73 -8.31 -11.54
CA GLU A 301 24.40 -9.66 -11.99
C GLU A 301 23.80 -10.51 -10.86
N LEU A 302 24.16 -10.25 -9.62
CA LEU A 302 23.58 -10.94 -8.47
C LEU A 302 22.08 -10.56 -8.30
N ILE A 303 21.73 -9.31 -8.53
CA ILE A 303 20.32 -8.87 -8.51
C ILE A 303 19.55 -9.59 -9.62
N THR A 304 20.09 -9.59 -10.86
CA THR A 304 19.46 -10.24 -12.00
C THR A 304 19.19 -11.73 -11.74
N LEU A 305 20.15 -12.43 -11.12
CA LEU A 305 19.97 -13.84 -10.76
C LEU A 305 18.82 -14.04 -9.76
N GLN A 306 18.71 -13.18 -8.77
CA GLN A 306 17.64 -13.27 -7.76
C GLN A 306 16.27 -12.89 -8.35
N VAL A 307 16.21 -11.88 -9.19
CA VAL A 307 14.98 -11.49 -9.92
C VAL A 307 14.46 -12.65 -10.77
N GLU A 308 15.34 -13.38 -11.44
CA GLU A 308 14.93 -14.55 -12.21
C GLU A 308 14.31 -15.65 -11.33
N GLN A 309 14.83 -15.85 -10.12
CA GLN A 309 14.24 -16.81 -9.17
C GLN A 309 12.83 -16.38 -8.73
N THR A 310 12.64 -15.10 -8.42
CA THR A 310 11.32 -14.55 -8.04
C THR A 310 10.33 -14.66 -9.19
N ARG A 311 10.74 -14.38 -10.42
CA ARG A 311 9.92 -14.55 -11.63
C ARG A 311 9.48 -16.00 -11.85
N ARG A 312 10.41 -16.94 -11.69
CA ARG A 312 10.10 -18.38 -11.80
C ARG A 312 9.12 -18.83 -10.72
N PHE A 313 9.26 -18.34 -9.50
CA PHE A 313 8.29 -18.62 -8.44
C PHE A 313 6.89 -18.10 -8.80
N CYS A 314 6.77 -16.83 -9.23
CA CYS A 314 5.52 -16.24 -9.69
C CYS A 314 4.90 -17.03 -10.84
N ALA A 315 5.70 -17.35 -11.86
CA ALA A 315 5.23 -18.08 -13.02
C ALA A 315 4.68 -19.47 -12.66
N ARG A 316 5.33 -20.17 -11.74
CA ARG A 316 4.83 -21.47 -11.23
C ARG A 316 3.52 -21.33 -10.48
N PHE A 317 3.43 -20.36 -9.59
CA PHE A 317 2.23 -20.16 -8.77
C PHE A 317 0.99 -19.83 -9.65
N PHE A 318 1.15 -18.95 -10.64
CA PHE A 318 0.08 -18.53 -11.53
C PHE A 318 -0.07 -19.39 -12.78
N GLY A 319 0.61 -20.54 -12.86
CA GLY A 319 0.48 -21.46 -14.00
C GLY A 319 1.01 -20.93 -15.33
N LYS A 320 1.93 -19.94 -15.29
CA LYS A 320 2.57 -19.31 -16.48
C LYS A 320 3.95 -19.89 -16.78
N ALA A 321 4.44 -20.82 -15.94
CA ALA A 321 5.71 -21.50 -16.19
C ALA A 321 5.48 -22.61 -17.24
N GLU A 322 6.50 -22.87 -18.05
CA GLU A 322 6.55 -24.11 -18.83
C GLU A 322 6.34 -25.29 -17.88
N ALA A 323 5.52 -26.24 -18.30
CA ALA A 323 5.23 -27.40 -17.50
C ALA A 323 6.55 -28.13 -17.17
N LEU A 324 6.89 -28.17 -15.88
CA LEU A 324 8.12 -28.84 -15.41
C LEU A 324 8.00 -30.37 -15.52
N LEU A 325 6.76 -30.85 -15.70
CA LEU A 325 6.43 -32.24 -15.88
C LEU A 325 5.58 -32.38 -17.15
N PRO A 326 5.82 -33.42 -17.95
CA PRO A 326 4.94 -33.76 -19.06
C PRO A 326 3.47 -33.87 -18.61
N ASP A 327 2.51 -33.48 -19.43
CA ASP A 327 1.07 -33.53 -19.12
C ASP A 327 0.62 -34.92 -18.66
N ALA A 328 1.23 -35.97 -19.18
CA ALA A 328 0.97 -37.35 -18.78
C ALA A 328 1.34 -37.61 -17.30
N ASP A 329 2.45 -37.03 -16.82
CA ASP A 329 2.88 -37.17 -15.43
C ASP A 329 2.03 -36.35 -14.47
N ILE A 330 1.56 -35.19 -14.90
CA ILE A 330 0.60 -34.38 -14.16
C ILE A 330 -0.73 -35.12 -14.04
N ALA A 331 -1.24 -35.69 -15.13
CA ALA A 331 -2.46 -36.49 -15.15
C ALA A 331 -2.35 -37.74 -14.24
N ALA A 332 -1.22 -38.43 -14.28
CA ALA A 332 -0.94 -39.58 -13.41
C ALA A 332 -0.84 -39.18 -11.93
N PHE A 333 -0.25 -38.02 -11.62
CA PHE A 333 -0.20 -37.49 -10.25
C PHE A 333 -1.60 -37.13 -9.75
N VAL A 334 -2.39 -36.42 -10.54
CA VAL A 334 -3.79 -36.07 -10.20
C VAL A 334 -4.66 -37.32 -10.00
N ALA A 335 -4.51 -38.32 -10.85
CA ALA A 335 -5.22 -39.60 -10.72
C ALA A 335 -4.87 -40.29 -9.38
N ARG A 336 -3.59 -40.39 -9.03
CA ARG A 336 -3.13 -40.94 -7.75
C ARG A 336 -3.64 -40.15 -6.54
N ALA A 337 -3.64 -38.81 -6.64
CA ALA A 337 -4.14 -37.95 -5.57
C ALA A 337 -5.66 -38.16 -5.35
N ARG A 338 -6.44 -38.25 -6.42
CA ARG A 338 -7.88 -38.58 -6.38
C ARG A 338 -8.15 -39.97 -5.78
N GLU A 339 -7.37 -40.99 -6.16
CA GLU A 339 -7.49 -42.34 -5.58
C GLU A 339 -7.22 -42.35 -4.08
N ARG A 340 -6.25 -41.55 -3.59
CA ARG A 340 -5.99 -41.41 -2.16
C ARG A 340 -7.14 -40.70 -1.44
N GLN A 341 -7.71 -39.66 -2.04
CA GLN A 341 -8.89 -38.98 -1.50
C GLN A 341 -10.12 -39.90 -1.40
N LEU A 342 -10.32 -40.78 -2.36
CA LEU A 342 -11.44 -41.73 -2.39
C LEU A 342 -11.24 -42.89 -1.38
N LYS A 343 -10.01 -43.22 -1.02
CA LYS A 343 -9.68 -44.28 -0.03
C LYS A 343 -9.55 -43.76 1.40
N GLY A 344 -9.48 -42.44 1.60
CA GLY A 344 -9.45 -41.81 2.93
C GLY A 344 -10.84 -41.30 3.34
N PRO A 345 -11.09 -41.08 4.63
CA PRO A 345 -12.30 -40.39 5.04
C PRO A 345 -12.28 -38.98 4.42
N ILE A 346 -13.34 -38.64 3.69
CA ILE A 346 -13.53 -37.27 3.19
C ILE A 346 -13.89 -36.44 4.40
N THR A 347 -12.85 -35.92 5.08
CA THR A 347 -13.04 -34.97 6.17
C THR A 347 -13.17 -33.57 5.58
N CYS A 348 -14.40 -33.17 5.25
CA CYS A 348 -14.75 -31.76 5.21
C CYS A 348 -14.58 -31.21 6.65
N GLY A 349 -14.05 -29.99 6.84
CA GLY A 349 -13.78 -29.42 8.16
C GLY A 349 -14.95 -29.47 9.14
N SER A 350 -16.19 -29.45 8.64
CA SER A 350 -17.42 -29.66 9.40
C SER A 350 -17.62 -31.09 9.94
N GLN A 351 -17.12 -32.12 9.26
CA GLN A 351 -17.18 -33.51 9.72
C GLN A 351 -16.17 -33.80 10.85
N ILE A 352 -14.99 -33.16 10.81
CA ILE A 352 -14.00 -33.28 11.89
C ILE A 352 -14.56 -32.70 13.19
N ILE A 353 -15.34 -31.62 13.12
CA ILE A 353 -15.98 -31.02 14.30
C ILE A 353 -17.07 -31.93 14.85
N SER A 354 -17.92 -32.53 13.99
CA SER A 354 -18.99 -33.44 14.42
C SER A 354 -18.46 -34.74 15.03
N GLU A 355 -17.41 -35.35 14.48
CA GLU A 355 -16.81 -36.56 15.06
C GLU A 355 -16.09 -36.29 16.40
N LYS A 356 -15.47 -35.12 16.59
CA LYS A 356 -14.87 -34.73 17.87
C LYS A 356 -15.92 -34.45 18.95
N ILE A 357 -17.08 -33.95 18.58
CA ILE A 357 -18.18 -33.69 19.50
C ILE A 357 -18.85 -35.01 19.91
N THR A 358 -19.05 -35.93 18.98
CA THR A 358 -19.71 -37.24 19.26
C THR A 358 -18.84 -38.18 20.11
N ARG A 359 -17.51 -38.00 20.14
CA ARG A 359 -16.59 -38.77 21.00
C ARG A 359 -16.38 -38.18 22.40
N ARG A 360 -17.00 -37.05 22.74
CA ARG A 360 -16.92 -36.38 24.04
C ARG A 360 -18.25 -36.33 24.79
N VAL A 361 -19.27 -36.93 24.27
CA VAL A 361 -20.54 -37.24 24.93
C VAL A 361 -20.63 -38.77 25.07
#